data_1f8b10b1a1d4dec08f1869c33eb27b9f
#
_entry.id   1f8b10b1a1d4dec08f1869c33eb27b9f
#
_cell.length_a   1.000
_cell.length_b   1.000
_cell.length_c   1.000
_cell.angle_alpha   90.00
_cell.angle_beta   90.00
_cell.angle_gamma   90.00
#
_symmetry.space_group_name_H-M   'P 1'
#
loop_
_entity.id
_entity.type
_entity.pdbx_description
1 polymer ?
#
loop_
_entity_poly.entity_id
_entity_poly.type
_entity_poly.pdbx_seq_one_letter_code
_entity_poly.pdbx_strand_id
1 'polypeptide(L)'
;MNPSFAFRSCILGVALAFVGCVAAQAKVSGDYVESRSADVYTGQCFANGEVGLSGDQAILAWHIQSGNWDGVKLDGFSVVAVVKASATLGDPYADPYPTKSVLIIDQRANAQEREALAAFAKHMGGKLLANVVNVVSAPVEIQVQAEHHGSAFLKAGDFLTVQTRSINDHDHLCGNESTFYQPLTQVSHAIPAVAMTDSYSGGGLGRTWTLHEKRSAFVGTF
;
A
#
# COMPACT_ATOMS: atom_id res chain seq x y z
N MET A 1 58.84 62.95 -23.04
CA MET A 1 57.46 62.85 -23.49
C MET A 1 57.24 61.35 -23.82
N ASN A 2 56.69 60.52 -22.87
CA ASN A 2 56.40 59.11 -23.05
C ASN A 2 54.91 58.94 -22.91
N PRO A 3 54.21 58.28 -23.82
CA PRO A 3 52.86 57.80 -23.58
C PRO A 3 52.85 56.34 -23.10
N SER A 4 52.24 56.12 -21.96
CA SER A 4 52.03 54.86 -21.37
C SER A 4 50.91 54.10 -22.09
N PHE A 5 51.21 52.94 -22.61
CA PHE A 5 50.19 51.93 -23.11
C PHE A 5 49.61 51.14 -21.95
N ALA A 6 48.34 51.35 -21.72
CA ALA A 6 47.55 50.48 -20.76
C ALA A 6 47.00 49.31 -21.51
N PHE A 7 47.46 48.04 -21.10
CA PHE A 7 46.97 46.81 -21.58
C PHE A 7 45.69 46.43 -20.72
N ARG A 8 44.54 46.50 -21.37
CA ARG A 8 43.29 45.98 -20.76
C ARG A 8 43.13 44.50 -21.09
N SER A 9 43.39 43.64 -20.09
CA SER A 9 43.08 42.20 -20.15
C SER A 9 41.57 41.98 -19.97
N CYS A 10 40.89 41.55 -21.02
CA CYS A 10 39.53 41.00 -20.94
C CYS A 10 39.60 39.56 -20.48
N ILE A 11 39.18 39.31 -19.25
CA ILE A 11 38.94 37.95 -18.76
C ILE A 11 37.52 37.55 -19.17
N LEU A 12 37.42 36.66 -20.16
CA LEU A 12 36.18 36.05 -20.57
C LEU A 12 35.87 34.92 -19.57
N GLY A 13 34.93 35.17 -18.64
CA GLY A 13 34.40 34.14 -17.72
C GLY A 13 33.41 33.24 -18.46
N VAL A 14 33.80 31.99 -18.71
CA VAL A 14 32.90 30.96 -19.21
C VAL A 14 32.08 30.43 -18.02
N ALA A 15 30.82 30.84 -17.91
CA ALA A 15 29.86 30.27 -16.95
C ALA A 15 29.39 28.93 -17.50
N LEU A 16 29.88 27.83 -16.93
CA LEU A 16 29.32 26.48 -17.15
C LEU A 16 27.98 26.40 -16.44
N ALA A 17 26.87 26.51 -17.17
CA ALA A 17 25.54 26.17 -16.65
C ALA A 17 25.42 24.65 -16.51
N PHE A 18 25.50 24.14 -15.28
CA PHE A 18 25.09 22.78 -14.96
C PHE A 18 23.57 22.68 -15.10
N VAL A 19 23.09 22.19 -16.23
CA VAL A 19 21.72 21.77 -16.39
C VAL A 19 21.58 20.44 -15.63
N GLY A 20 21.17 20.53 -14.37
CA GLY A 20 20.78 19.36 -13.60
C GLY A 20 19.57 18.70 -14.27
N CYS A 21 19.77 17.56 -14.90
CA CYS A 21 18.67 16.70 -15.36
C CYS A 21 17.93 16.20 -14.11
N VAL A 22 16.86 16.86 -13.72
CA VAL A 22 15.90 16.31 -12.76
C VAL A 22 15.22 15.16 -13.51
N ALA A 23 15.68 13.93 -13.27
CA ALA A 23 14.97 12.76 -13.76
C ALA A 23 13.56 12.79 -13.14
N ALA A 24 12.55 13.02 -13.96
CA ALA A 24 11.17 12.88 -13.53
C ALA A 24 11.00 11.44 -13.05
N GLN A 25 10.76 11.28 -11.74
CA GLN A 25 10.50 9.98 -11.16
C GLN A 25 9.21 9.46 -11.80
N ALA A 26 9.30 8.41 -12.60
CA ALA A 26 8.13 7.83 -13.23
C ALA A 26 7.18 7.36 -12.12
N LYS A 27 5.94 7.86 -12.16
CA LYS A 27 4.92 7.52 -11.17
C LYS A 27 4.72 6.00 -11.17
N VAL A 28 4.89 5.37 -10.02
CA VAL A 28 4.55 3.95 -9.85
C VAL A 28 3.03 3.82 -9.78
N SER A 29 2.47 2.88 -10.54
CA SER A 29 1.03 2.65 -10.61
C SER A 29 0.71 1.16 -10.74
N GLY A 30 -0.48 0.79 -10.29
CA GLY A 30 -0.89 -0.60 -10.31
C GLY A 30 -2.17 -0.88 -9.52
N ASP A 31 -2.39 -2.15 -9.22
CA ASP A 31 -3.55 -2.63 -8.48
C ASP A 31 -3.27 -2.68 -6.98
N TYR A 32 -4.30 -2.38 -6.22
CA TYR A 32 -4.30 -2.39 -4.76
C TYR A 32 -5.39 -3.28 -4.20
N VAL A 33 -5.03 -4.09 -3.21
CA VAL A 33 -5.96 -4.90 -2.41
C VAL A 33 -5.67 -4.67 -0.94
N GLU A 34 -6.72 -4.37 -0.19
CA GLU A 34 -6.67 -4.22 1.28
C GLU A 34 -7.74 -5.09 1.92
N SER A 35 -7.40 -5.74 3.02
CA SER A 35 -8.36 -6.39 3.91
C SER A 35 -8.02 -6.06 5.36
N ARG A 36 -9.06 -5.88 6.20
CA ARG A 36 -8.92 -5.57 7.63
C ARG A 36 -9.70 -6.57 8.48
N SER A 37 -9.36 -6.65 9.74
CA SER A 37 -10.21 -7.35 10.72
C SER A 37 -11.42 -6.53 11.17
N ALA A 38 -11.44 -5.20 10.97
CA ALA A 38 -12.61 -4.34 11.14
C ALA A 38 -13.40 -4.17 9.84
N ASP A 39 -14.71 -4.06 9.92
CA ASP A 39 -15.53 -3.69 8.77
C ASP A 39 -15.20 -2.27 8.30
N VAL A 40 -15.16 -2.06 6.98
CA VAL A 40 -14.90 -0.76 6.37
C VAL A 40 -16.16 -0.16 5.73
N TYR A 41 -17.15 -0.98 5.46
CA TYR A 41 -18.41 -0.56 4.86
C TYR A 41 -19.56 -0.75 5.86
N THR A 42 -20.28 0.31 6.14
CA THR A 42 -21.33 0.34 7.17
C THR A 42 -22.41 1.35 6.83
N GLY A 43 -23.54 1.25 7.49
CA GLY A 43 -24.60 2.26 7.42
C GLY A 43 -24.30 3.44 8.32
N GLN A 44 -24.89 4.59 8.02
CA GLN A 44 -24.75 5.81 8.83
C GLN A 44 -25.14 5.61 10.30
N CYS A 45 -26.10 4.71 10.56
CA CYS A 45 -26.55 4.39 11.92
C CYS A 45 -25.46 3.69 12.77
N PHE A 46 -24.48 3.07 12.11
CA PHE A 46 -23.40 2.31 12.75
C PHE A 46 -22.04 2.96 12.56
N ALA A 47 -21.92 3.96 11.69
CA ALA A 47 -20.68 4.68 11.48
C ALA A 47 -20.21 5.30 12.82
N ASN A 48 -18.99 4.99 13.24
CA ASN A 48 -18.42 5.39 14.52
C ASN A 48 -19.16 4.87 15.77
N GLY A 49 -20.15 3.98 15.60
CA GLY A 49 -20.84 3.32 16.71
C GLY A 49 -20.18 2.02 17.18
N GLU A 50 -19.14 1.62 16.51
CA GLU A 50 -18.41 0.36 16.72
C GLU A 50 -17.40 0.50 17.88
N VAL A 51 -17.87 0.91 19.05
CA VAL A 51 -17.03 1.05 20.23
C VAL A 51 -16.54 -0.33 20.68
N GLY A 52 -15.23 -0.50 20.70
CA GLY A 52 -14.59 -1.72 21.21
C GLY A 52 -14.33 -2.80 20.15
N LEU A 53 -14.48 -2.51 18.88
CA LEU A 53 -14.04 -3.43 17.83
C LEU A 53 -12.51 -3.57 17.85
N SER A 54 -12.06 -4.81 17.96
CA SER A 54 -10.64 -5.14 17.89
C SER A 54 -10.19 -5.36 16.44
N GLY A 55 -10.39 -4.35 15.60
CA GLY A 55 -10.00 -4.35 14.20
C GLY A 55 -8.55 -3.96 13.97
N ASP A 56 -7.62 -4.65 14.62
CA ASP A 56 -6.20 -4.29 14.73
C ASP A 56 -5.28 -5.00 13.71
N GLN A 57 -5.86 -5.69 12.72
CA GLN A 57 -5.13 -6.45 11.71
C GLN A 57 -5.49 -5.95 10.33
N ALA A 58 -4.50 -5.89 9.43
CA ALA A 58 -4.70 -5.59 8.02
C ALA A 58 -3.68 -6.29 7.13
N ILE A 59 -4.10 -6.55 5.90
CA ILE A 59 -3.27 -6.96 4.77
C ILE A 59 -3.39 -5.86 3.72
N LEU A 60 -2.25 -5.33 3.27
CA LEU A 60 -2.13 -4.32 2.24
C LEU A 60 -1.27 -4.90 1.12
N ALA A 61 -1.75 -4.90 -0.11
CA ALA A 61 -1.03 -5.50 -1.23
C ALA A 61 -1.02 -4.58 -2.44
N TRP A 62 0.14 -4.45 -3.06
CA TRP A 62 0.37 -3.67 -4.26
C TRP A 62 0.94 -4.56 -5.35
N HIS A 63 0.28 -4.59 -6.51
CA HIS A 63 0.81 -5.13 -7.75
C HIS A 63 1.20 -3.98 -8.67
N ILE A 64 2.49 -3.85 -8.96
CA ILE A 64 3.02 -2.74 -9.75
C ILE A 64 2.88 -3.10 -11.22
N GLN A 65 1.96 -2.44 -11.93
CA GLN A 65 1.79 -2.61 -13.37
C GLN A 65 2.87 -1.86 -14.15
N SER A 66 3.25 -0.68 -13.67
CA SER A 66 4.31 0.11 -14.30
C SER A 66 4.95 1.10 -13.35
N GLY A 67 6.22 1.37 -13.57
CA GLY A 67 6.97 2.42 -12.88
C GLY A 67 8.33 1.97 -12.37
N ASN A 68 9.03 2.91 -11.79
CA ASN A 68 10.29 2.65 -11.11
C ASN A 68 10.32 3.34 -9.74
N TRP A 69 11.10 2.78 -8.84
CA TRP A 69 11.35 3.32 -7.51
C TRP A 69 12.84 3.51 -7.33
N ASP A 70 13.26 4.75 -7.09
CA ASP A 70 14.68 5.13 -6.97
C ASP A 70 15.56 4.62 -8.13
N GLY A 71 15.01 4.68 -9.36
CA GLY A 71 15.70 4.22 -10.57
C GLY A 71 15.63 2.72 -10.83
N VAL A 72 15.02 1.93 -9.95
CA VAL A 72 14.81 0.48 -10.12
C VAL A 72 13.44 0.23 -10.73
N LYS A 73 13.40 -0.48 -11.86
CA LYS A 73 12.17 -0.87 -12.53
C LYS A 73 11.45 -1.94 -11.72
N LEU A 74 10.15 -1.72 -11.43
CA LEU A 74 9.34 -2.62 -10.61
C LEU A 74 8.16 -3.24 -11.34
N ASP A 75 8.06 -3.07 -12.65
CA ASP A 75 6.95 -3.59 -13.46
C ASP A 75 6.73 -5.10 -13.26
N GLY A 76 5.49 -5.48 -12.97
CA GLY A 76 5.07 -6.86 -12.81
C GLY A 76 5.44 -7.52 -11.48
N PHE A 77 6.06 -6.78 -10.56
CA PHE A 77 6.31 -7.26 -9.19
C PHE A 77 5.17 -6.89 -8.25
N SER A 78 5.11 -7.65 -7.16
CA SER A 78 4.14 -7.41 -6.09
C SER A 78 4.84 -7.38 -4.73
N VAL A 79 4.25 -6.62 -3.81
CA VAL A 79 4.65 -6.61 -2.40
C VAL A 79 3.41 -6.55 -1.52
N VAL A 80 3.45 -7.28 -0.42
CA VAL A 80 2.37 -7.36 0.57
C VAL A 80 2.89 -6.95 1.93
N ALA A 81 2.14 -6.13 2.64
CA ALA A 81 2.37 -5.80 4.04
C ALA A 81 1.27 -6.39 4.90
N VAL A 82 1.64 -7.11 5.94
CA VAL A 82 0.73 -7.61 6.96
C VAL A 82 0.97 -6.79 8.22
N VAL A 83 -0.08 -6.19 8.76
CA VAL A 83 0.00 -5.24 9.86
C VAL A 83 -0.77 -5.75 11.07
N LYS A 84 -0.17 -5.60 12.26
CA LYS A 84 -0.82 -5.74 13.56
C LYS A 84 -0.64 -4.43 14.33
N ALA A 85 -1.75 -3.82 14.68
CA ALA A 85 -1.80 -2.55 15.41
C ALA A 85 -2.07 -2.75 16.91
N SER A 86 -2.02 -1.67 17.67
CA SER A 86 -2.38 -1.64 19.11
C SER A 86 -3.86 -1.32 19.34
N ALA A 87 -4.54 -0.77 18.33
CA ALA A 87 -5.96 -0.45 18.34
C ALA A 87 -6.55 -0.62 16.94
N THR A 88 -7.86 -0.37 16.78
CA THR A 88 -8.58 -0.51 15.52
C THR A 88 -8.00 0.38 14.44
N LEU A 89 -7.67 -0.23 13.30
CA LEU A 89 -7.12 0.45 12.13
C LEU A 89 -8.23 1.22 11.39
N GLY A 90 -7.96 2.50 11.13
CA GLY A 90 -8.90 3.38 10.43
C GLY A 90 -9.99 3.98 11.32
N ASP A 91 -10.01 3.69 12.62
CA ASP A 91 -10.84 4.37 13.58
C ASP A 91 -10.34 5.81 13.78
N PRO A 92 -11.15 6.85 13.52
CA PRO A 92 -10.73 8.24 13.69
C PRO A 92 -10.51 8.65 15.15
N TYR A 93 -11.00 7.86 16.11
CA TYR A 93 -10.93 8.14 17.55
C TYR A 93 -9.89 7.28 18.28
N ALA A 94 -9.25 6.33 17.60
CA ALA A 94 -8.23 5.48 18.18
C ALA A 94 -6.85 5.77 17.58
N ASP A 95 -5.80 5.68 18.42
CA ASP A 95 -4.42 5.67 17.95
C ASP A 95 -3.96 4.22 17.75
N PRO A 96 -3.81 3.74 16.51
CA PRO A 96 -3.42 2.36 16.23
C PRO A 96 -1.93 2.09 16.47
N TYR A 97 -1.15 3.07 16.86
CA TYR A 97 0.30 2.91 17.03
C TYR A 97 0.70 2.55 18.46
N PRO A 98 1.83 1.85 18.66
CA PRO A 98 2.73 1.35 17.63
C PRO A 98 2.16 0.15 16.89
N THR A 99 2.55 0.02 15.63
CA THR A 99 2.25 -1.15 14.80
C THR A 99 3.46 -2.09 14.73
N LYS A 100 3.20 -3.36 14.38
CA LYS A 100 4.20 -4.30 13.87
C LYS A 100 3.78 -4.74 12.48
N SER A 101 4.72 -4.89 11.57
CA SER A 101 4.43 -5.32 10.21
C SER A 101 5.42 -6.36 9.70
N VAL A 102 4.94 -7.18 8.78
CA VAL A 102 5.73 -8.13 8.01
C VAL A 102 5.59 -7.78 6.54
N LEU A 103 6.69 -7.74 5.80
CA LEU A 103 6.66 -7.60 4.34
C LEU A 103 6.85 -8.97 3.70
N ILE A 104 6.02 -9.26 2.69
CA ILE A 104 6.17 -10.41 1.80
C ILE A 104 6.46 -9.86 0.42
N ILE A 105 7.64 -10.13 -0.09
CA ILE A 105 8.14 -9.60 -1.36
C ILE A 105 8.12 -10.72 -2.40
N ASP A 106 7.73 -10.37 -3.61
CA ASP A 106 7.74 -11.29 -4.75
C ASP A 106 9.11 -11.98 -4.88
N GLN A 107 9.10 -13.30 -4.86
CA GLN A 107 10.33 -14.10 -4.91
C GLN A 107 11.12 -13.95 -6.21
N ARG A 108 10.46 -13.48 -7.29
CA ARG A 108 11.12 -13.25 -8.60
C ARG A 108 12.07 -12.06 -8.56
N ALA A 109 11.89 -11.15 -7.59
CA ALA A 109 12.72 -9.96 -7.45
C ALA A 109 14.16 -10.32 -7.03
N ASN A 110 15.15 -9.72 -7.69
CA ASN A 110 16.56 -9.77 -7.30
C ASN A 110 16.82 -8.91 -6.04
N ALA A 111 18.05 -8.86 -5.56
CA ALA A 111 18.38 -8.15 -4.32
C ALA A 111 18.03 -6.65 -4.39
N GLN A 112 18.36 -5.97 -5.48
CA GLN A 112 18.11 -4.55 -5.67
C GLN A 112 16.58 -4.27 -5.80
N GLU A 113 15.87 -5.10 -6.55
CA GLU A 113 14.41 -5.01 -6.69
C GLU A 113 13.70 -5.26 -5.35
N ARG A 114 14.17 -6.20 -4.53
CA ARG A 114 13.62 -6.43 -3.18
C ARG A 114 13.79 -5.23 -2.26
N GLU A 115 14.95 -4.58 -2.30
CA GLU A 115 15.17 -3.36 -1.52
C GLU A 115 14.24 -2.24 -1.98
N ALA A 116 14.10 -2.04 -3.30
CA ALA A 116 13.21 -1.04 -3.88
C ALA A 116 11.73 -1.33 -3.56
N LEU A 117 11.28 -2.59 -3.63
CA LEU A 117 9.92 -2.99 -3.25
C LEU A 117 9.65 -2.75 -1.76
N ALA A 118 10.62 -3.04 -0.90
CA ALA A 118 10.49 -2.77 0.53
C ALA A 118 10.43 -1.26 0.82
N ALA A 119 11.24 -0.45 0.14
CA ALA A 119 11.21 1.01 0.26
C ALA A 119 9.89 1.59 -0.27
N PHE A 120 9.42 1.12 -1.41
CA PHE A 120 8.11 1.48 -1.97
C PHE A 120 6.98 1.15 -1.00
N ALA A 121 6.92 -0.07 -0.48
CA ALA A 121 5.88 -0.48 0.47
C ALA A 121 5.89 0.40 1.74
N LYS A 122 7.07 0.69 2.29
CA LYS A 122 7.22 1.59 3.45
C LYS A 122 6.74 3.01 3.14
N HIS A 123 7.00 3.52 1.94
CA HIS A 123 6.48 4.82 1.52
C HIS A 123 4.95 4.81 1.47
N MET A 124 4.36 3.80 0.81
CA MET A 124 2.92 3.67 0.68
C MET A 124 2.21 3.46 2.01
N GLY A 125 2.74 2.59 2.86
CA GLY A 125 2.15 2.27 4.16
C GLY A 125 2.48 3.29 5.28
N GLY A 126 3.45 4.18 5.05
CA GLY A 126 3.82 5.23 6.00
C GLY A 126 4.06 4.72 7.42
N LYS A 127 3.40 5.33 8.41
CA LYS A 127 3.54 4.97 9.82
C LYS A 127 3.14 3.52 10.14
N LEU A 128 2.25 2.91 9.34
CA LEU A 128 1.87 1.49 9.54
C LEU A 128 3.04 0.54 9.36
N LEU A 129 4.02 0.93 8.53
CA LEU A 129 5.21 0.14 8.22
C LEU A 129 6.49 0.71 8.84
N ALA A 130 6.36 1.55 9.87
CA ALA A 130 7.52 2.09 10.60
C ALA A 130 8.31 1.01 11.35
N ASN A 131 7.65 -0.07 11.80
CA ASN A 131 8.27 -1.19 12.50
C ASN A 131 8.05 -2.50 11.75
N VAL A 132 8.83 -2.72 10.70
CA VAL A 132 8.87 -3.98 9.97
C VAL A 132 9.72 -4.97 10.74
N VAL A 133 9.09 -5.97 11.34
CA VAL A 133 9.74 -6.98 12.19
C VAL A 133 10.27 -8.18 11.41
N ASN A 134 9.78 -8.40 10.19
CA ASN A 134 10.24 -9.47 9.32
C ASN A 134 10.01 -9.12 7.84
N VAL A 135 10.90 -9.60 6.98
CA VAL A 135 10.79 -9.52 5.52
C VAL A 135 11.01 -10.92 4.97
N VAL A 136 10.04 -11.44 4.26
CA VAL A 136 10.10 -12.77 3.64
C VAL A 136 9.93 -12.67 2.13
N SER A 137 10.44 -13.65 1.41
CA SER A 137 10.26 -13.76 -0.04
C SER A 137 9.38 -14.98 -0.34
N ALA A 138 8.36 -14.79 -1.16
CA ALA A 138 7.41 -15.84 -1.55
C ALA A 138 6.84 -15.58 -2.95
N PRO A 139 6.21 -16.58 -3.59
CA PRO A 139 5.36 -16.32 -4.74
C PRO A 139 4.22 -15.39 -4.32
N VAL A 140 4.03 -14.28 -5.02
CA VAL A 140 2.89 -13.37 -4.78
C VAL A 140 2.04 -13.31 -6.04
N GLU A 141 0.78 -13.67 -5.89
CA GLU A 141 -0.24 -13.62 -6.94
C GLU A 141 -1.32 -12.63 -6.54
N ILE A 142 -1.56 -11.63 -7.38
CA ILE A 142 -2.64 -10.66 -7.22
C ILE A 142 -3.39 -10.62 -8.54
N GLN A 143 -4.69 -10.88 -8.48
CA GLN A 143 -5.60 -10.80 -9.61
C GLN A 143 -6.76 -9.89 -9.23
N VAL A 144 -6.92 -8.79 -9.95
CA VAL A 144 -8.06 -7.87 -9.83
C VAL A 144 -8.93 -8.03 -11.06
N GLN A 145 -10.22 -8.28 -10.86
CA GLN A 145 -11.17 -8.46 -11.96
C GLN A 145 -11.71 -7.10 -12.39
N ALA A 146 -11.26 -6.62 -13.55
CA ALA A 146 -11.66 -5.31 -14.07
C ALA A 146 -13.18 -5.18 -14.32
N GLU A 147 -13.86 -6.27 -14.70
CA GLU A 147 -15.30 -6.28 -14.99
C GLU A 147 -16.17 -6.45 -13.72
N HIS A 148 -15.59 -6.92 -12.63
CA HIS A 148 -16.28 -7.14 -11.36
C HIS A 148 -15.65 -6.27 -10.28
N HIS A 149 -16.06 -5.01 -10.23
CA HIS A 149 -15.57 -4.03 -9.27
C HIS A 149 -15.64 -4.57 -7.84
N GLY A 150 -14.51 -4.58 -7.15
CA GLY A 150 -14.39 -5.12 -5.79
C GLY A 150 -14.03 -6.61 -5.72
N SER A 151 -13.90 -7.31 -6.85
CA SER A 151 -13.46 -8.71 -6.85
C SER A 151 -11.96 -8.83 -7.09
N ALA A 152 -11.28 -9.47 -6.15
CA ALA A 152 -9.84 -9.73 -6.23
C ALA A 152 -9.49 -11.06 -5.55
N PHE A 153 -8.36 -11.61 -5.99
CA PHE A 153 -7.68 -12.72 -5.35
C PHE A 153 -6.24 -12.35 -5.07
N LEU A 154 -5.80 -12.54 -3.85
CA LEU A 154 -4.43 -12.36 -3.39
C LEU A 154 -3.97 -13.62 -2.68
N LYS A 155 -2.84 -14.15 -3.11
CA LYS A 155 -2.14 -15.23 -2.41
C LYS A 155 -0.66 -14.89 -2.32
N ALA A 156 -0.07 -15.07 -1.13
CA ALA A 156 1.38 -14.93 -0.97
C ALA A 156 1.95 -16.17 -0.28
N GLY A 157 2.47 -17.09 -1.07
CA GLY A 157 2.94 -18.40 -0.65
C GLY A 157 1.89 -19.15 0.15
N ASP A 158 2.32 -19.75 1.26
CA ASP A 158 1.44 -20.37 2.24
C ASP A 158 1.14 -19.44 3.44
N PHE A 159 1.59 -18.16 3.34
CA PHE A 159 1.48 -17.21 4.45
C PHE A 159 0.13 -16.53 4.53
N LEU A 160 -0.49 -16.21 3.38
CA LEU A 160 -1.77 -15.52 3.37
C LEU A 160 -2.60 -15.80 2.12
N THR A 161 -3.90 -15.63 2.29
CA THR A 161 -4.89 -15.60 1.20
C THR A 161 -5.96 -14.55 1.54
N VAL A 162 -6.24 -13.69 0.56
CA VAL A 162 -7.41 -12.79 0.58
C VAL A 162 -8.20 -13.03 -0.68
N GLN A 163 -9.50 -13.24 -0.52
CA GLN A 163 -10.44 -13.31 -1.64
C GLN A 163 -11.57 -12.35 -1.38
N THR A 164 -11.86 -11.49 -2.35
CA THR A 164 -12.92 -10.50 -2.22
C THR A 164 -13.99 -10.67 -3.30
N ARG A 165 -15.16 -10.14 -3.04
CA ARG A 165 -16.26 -9.97 -3.99
C ARG A 165 -16.87 -8.59 -3.86
N SER A 166 -17.58 -8.16 -4.88
CA SER A 166 -18.39 -6.94 -4.82
C SER A 166 -19.40 -7.00 -3.68
N ILE A 167 -19.70 -5.84 -3.11
CA ILE A 167 -20.85 -5.66 -2.21
C ILE A 167 -22.12 -5.81 -3.02
N ASN A 168 -23.12 -6.44 -2.45
CA ASN A 168 -24.44 -6.63 -3.04
C ASN A 168 -25.56 -6.35 -2.01
N ASP A 169 -26.81 -6.47 -2.42
CA ASP A 169 -27.99 -6.11 -1.60
C ASP A 169 -28.10 -6.93 -0.29
N HIS A 170 -27.50 -8.13 -0.23
CA HIS A 170 -27.52 -8.95 0.98
C HIS A 170 -26.48 -8.53 2.03
N ASP A 171 -25.57 -7.65 1.68
CA ASP A 171 -24.52 -7.16 2.57
C ASP A 171 -24.98 -5.94 3.41
N HIS A 172 -26.16 -5.41 3.13
CA HIS A 172 -26.73 -4.28 3.85
C HIS A 172 -27.28 -4.71 5.22
N LEU A 173 -26.98 -3.94 6.27
CA LEU A 173 -27.47 -4.17 7.63
C LEU A 173 -28.78 -3.44 7.90
N CYS A 174 -28.95 -2.24 7.35
CA CYS A 174 -30.13 -1.40 7.58
C CYS A 174 -30.73 -0.81 6.29
N GLY A 175 -30.21 -1.16 5.12
CA GLY A 175 -30.70 -0.68 3.83
C GLY A 175 -30.28 0.75 3.47
N ASN A 176 -29.42 1.38 4.26
CA ASN A 176 -28.91 2.73 4.03
C ASN A 176 -27.37 2.79 4.20
N GLU A 177 -26.69 1.76 3.74
CA GLU A 177 -25.24 1.66 3.74
C GLU A 177 -24.68 2.50 2.60
N SER A 178 -24.06 3.62 2.94
CA SER A 178 -23.32 4.47 2.01
C SER A 178 -22.04 5.02 2.61
N THR A 179 -21.78 4.64 3.87
CA THR A 179 -20.61 5.11 4.61
C THR A 179 -19.54 4.04 4.62
N PHE A 180 -18.30 4.45 4.36
CA PHE A 180 -17.14 3.57 4.47
C PHE A 180 -15.96 4.32 5.08
N TYR A 181 -15.13 3.60 5.82
CA TYR A 181 -13.86 4.11 6.32
C TYR A 181 -12.86 4.16 5.17
N GLN A 182 -11.99 5.17 5.17
CA GLN A 182 -11.02 5.33 4.09
C GLN A 182 -10.00 4.19 4.06
N PRO A 183 -9.42 3.88 2.88
CA PRO A 183 -8.25 3.00 2.78
C PRO A 183 -7.11 3.47 3.68
N LEU A 184 -6.31 2.51 4.16
CA LEU A 184 -5.20 2.77 5.07
C LEU A 184 -3.98 3.40 4.38
N THR A 185 -3.97 3.45 3.07
CA THR A 185 -2.92 4.04 2.23
C THR A 185 -3.51 4.95 1.18
N GLN A 186 -2.66 5.77 0.56
CA GLN A 186 -3.10 6.60 -0.56
C GLN A 186 -3.34 5.74 -1.80
N VAL A 187 -4.52 5.86 -2.37
CA VAL A 187 -4.95 5.17 -3.59
C VAL A 187 -5.57 6.18 -4.55
N SER A 188 -5.50 5.90 -5.85
CA SER A 188 -6.11 6.73 -6.89
C SER A 188 -7.61 6.47 -7.00
N HIS A 189 -8.01 5.21 -6.80
CA HIS A 189 -9.39 4.76 -6.81
C HIS A 189 -9.50 3.52 -5.90
N ALA A 190 -10.53 3.44 -5.08
CA ALA A 190 -10.80 2.28 -4.25
C ALA A 190 -12.29 2.05 -4.10
N ILE A 191 -12.68 0.80 -4.17
CA ILE A 191 -14.06 0.34 -4.02
C ILE A 191 -14.12 -0.55 -2.79
N PRO A 192 -15.04 -0.32 -1.85
CA PRO A 192 -15.25 -1.22 -0.72
C PRO A 192 -15.77 -2.58 -1.22
N ALA A 193 -15.35 -3.64 -0.55
CA ALA A 193 -15.63 -5.01 -0.94
C ALA A 193 -15.85 -5.90 0.29
N VAL A 194 -16.45 -7.06 0.06
CA VAL A 194 -16.56 -8.12 1.06
C VAL A 194 -15.34 -9.02 0.96
N ALA A 195 -14.60 -9.18 2.05
CA ALA A 195 -13.58 -10.20 2.21
C ALA A 195 -14.27 -11.54 2.47
N MET A 196 -14.39 -12.37 1.44
CA MET A 196 -14.90 -13.73 1.56
C MET A 196 -13.96 -14.58 2.42
N THR A 197 -12.66 -14.34 2.25
CA THR A 197 -11.59 -14.94 3.06
C THR A 197 -10.51 -13.89 3.29
N ASP A 198 -10.05 -13.77 4.52
CA ASP A 198 -8.86 -13.03 4.93
C ASP A 198 -8.10 -13.91 5.92
N SER A 199 -6.97 -14.44 5.50
CA SER A 199 -6.18 -15.35 6.34
C SER A 199 -4.71 -14.99 6.33
N TYR A 200 -4.08 -15.10 7.49
CA TYR A 200 -2.65 -14.98 7.68
C TYR A 200 -2.13 -16.02 8.65
N SER A 201 -1.13 -16.79 8.23
CA SER A 201 -0.47 -17.84 8.99
C SER A 201 1.04 -17.66 9.13
N GLY A 202 1.58 -16.52 8.68
CA GLY A 202 3.01 -16.23 8.75
C GLY A 202 3.52 -15.89 10.15
N GLY A 203 4.83 -15.95 10.31
CA GLY A 203 5.51 -15.57 11.54
C GLY A 203 5.77 -14.06 11.67
N GLY A 204 6.20 -13.62 12.88
CA GLY A 204 6.66 -12.26 13.15
C GLY A 204 5.66 -11.38 13.90
N LEU A 205 4.36 -11.55 13.69
CA LEU A 205 3.34 -10.74 14.37
C LEU A 205 2.85 -11.33 15.70
N GLY A 206 3.22 -12.59 16.01
CA GLY A 206 2.75 -13.30 17.21
C GLY A 206 1.27 -13.66 17.16
N ARG A 207 0.65 -13.57 15.98
CA ARG A 207 -0.77 -13.88 15.76
C ARG A 207 -0.99 -14.38 14.34
N THR A 208 -1.92 -15.31 14.20
CA THR A 208 -2.50 -15.77 12.95
C THR A 208 -4.01 -15.54 12.98
N TRP A 209 -4.65 -15.46 11.83
CA TRP A 209 -6.09 -15.32 11.75
C TRP A 209 -6.67 -15.94 10.48
N THR A 210 -7.96 -16.22 10.54
CA THR A 210 -8.79 -16.52 9.38
C THR A 210 -10.16 -15.93 9.65
N LEU A 211 -10.56 -15.00 8.78
CA LEU A 211 -11.83 -14.29 8.82
C LEU A 211 -12.60 -14.59 7.53
N HIS A 212 -13.92 -14.60 7.63
CA HIS A 212 -14.80 -14.88 6.49
C HIS A 212 -15.96 -13.91 6.45
N GLU A 213 -16.41 -13.61 5.23
CA GLU A 213 -17.62 -12.84 4.92
C GLU A 213 -17.71 -11.52 5.70
N LYS A 214 -16.62 -10.75 5.65
CA LYS A 214 -16.54 -9.41 6.28
C LYS A 214 -16.56 -8.31 5.24
N ARG A 215 -17.30 -7.25 5.50
CA ARG A 215 -17.33 -6.03 4.68
C ARG A 215 -16.11 -5.15 4.95
N SER A 216 -14.94 -5.74 4.85
CA SER A 216 -13.68 -5.23 5.42
C SER A 216 -12.56 -5.04 4.41
N ALA A 217 -12.88 -5.04 3.13
CA ALA A 217 -11.86 -4.97 2.08
C ALA A 217 -12.03 -3.73 1.19
N PHE A 218 -10.92 -3.37 0.52
CA PHE A 218 -10.90 -2.47 -0.62
C PHE A 218 -10.16 -3.13 -1.78
N VAL A 219 -10.66 -2.85 -2.99
CA VAL A 219 -9.99 -3.18 -4.24
C VAL A 219 -9.87 -1.88 -5.04
N GLY A 220 -8.69 -1.59 -5.58
CA GLY A 220 -8.46 -0.32 -6.24
C GLY A 220 -7.16 -0.22 -7.01
N THR A 221 -6.76 1.02 -7.29
CA THR A 221 -5.53 1.37 -8.02
C THR A 221 -4.77 2.49 -7.28
N PHE A 222 -3.48 2.58 -7.50
CA PHE A 222 -2.62 3.62 -6.94
C PHE A 222 -1.74 4.30 -7.98
#